data_3eb0b1b19c12454cc438dbb820a5e4a2
#
_entry.id   3eb0b1b19c12454cc438dbb820a5e4a2
#
_cell.length_a   1.000
_cell.length_b   1.000
_cell.length_c   1.000
_cell.angle_alpha   90.00
_cell.angle_beta   90.00
_cell.angle_gamma   90.00
#
_symmetry.space_group_name_H-M   'P 1'
#
loop_
_entity.id
_entity.type
_entity.pdbx_description
1 polymer ?
#
loop_
_entity_poly.entity_id
_entity_poly.type
_entity_poly.pdbx_seq_one_letter_code
_entity_poly.pdbx_strand_id
1 'polypeptide(L)'
;DGGRDGQAPVERFAQARLLGESPDHIAWTTPASAVAYAGQALQLTVQQDAQLSAGQTLSAVSGQHTALFAQRGPIKLIAAAGPVSLQAHTGALELLADQAVTVTATDTRIDVLA
;
A
#
# COMPACT_ATOMS: atom_id res chain seq x y z
N ASP A 1 -28.89 24.78 19.12
CA ASP A 1 -28.53 24.50 17.77
C ASP A 1 -27.17 23.81 17.61
N GLY A 2 -26.75 23.13 18.60
CA GLY A 2 -25.69 22.18 18.48
C GLY A 2 -24.29 22.71 18.23
N GLY A 3 -23.96 23.85 18.77
CA GLY A 3 -22.58 24.31 18.73
C GLY A 3 -22.25 25.38 17.73
N ARG A 4 -23.24 25.91 17.09
CA ARG A 4 -23.01 26.97 16.11
C ARG A 4 -22.57 28.27 16.75
N ASP A 5 -22.94 28.46 17.99
CA ASP A 5 -22.53 29.62 18.76
C ASP A 5 -21.24 29.40 19.54
N GLY A 6 -20.64 28.23 19.40
CA GLY A 6 -19.43 27.86 20.11
C GLY A 6 -19.63 27.55 21.59
N GLN A 7 -20.85 27.61 22.08
CA GLN A 7 -21.14 27.38 23.50
C GLN A 7 -21.87 26.06 23.70
N ALA A 8 -22.75 25.67 22.81
CA ALA A 8 -23.49 24.43 22.91
C ALA A 8 -22.64 23.25 22.43
N PRO A 9 -22.87 22.04 22.94
CA PRO A 9 -22.13 20.88 22.45
C PRO A 9 -22.48 20.60 21.00
N VAL A 10 -21.49 20.18 20.25
CA VAL A 10 -21.70 19.76 18.88
C VAL A 10 -22.43 18.42 18.85
N GLU A 11 -23.00 18.09 17.71
CA GLU A 11 -23.60 16.80 17.49
C GLU A 11 -22.59 15.69 17.67
N ARG A 12 -22.98 14.60 18.29
CA ARG A 12 -22.07 13.52 18.66
C ARG A 12 -22.53 12.18 18.13
N PHE A 13 -21.57 11.35 17.79
CA PHE A 13 -21.80 9.93 17.58
C PHE A 13 -21.88 9.20 18.91
N ALA A 14 -22.38 7.96 18.91
CA ALA A 14 -22.41 7.12 20.11
C ALA A 14 -21.00 6.87 20.65
N GLN A 15 -19.98 6.88 19.79
CA GLN A 15 -18.58 6.85 20.15
C GLN A 15 -17.91 8.09 19.58
N ALA A 16 -16.77 8.49 20.18
CA ALA A 16 -16.00 9.61 19.66
C ALA A 16 -15.38 9.25 18.33
N ARG A 17 -15.67 10.02 17.28
CA ARG A 17 -15.11 9.80 15.96
C ARG A 17 -15.15 11.09 15.13
N LEU A 18 -14.28 11.12 14.13
CA LEU A 18 -14.33 12.12 13.08
C LEU A 18 -14.79 11.43 11.79
N LEU A 19 -15.74 12.03 11.11
CA LEU A 19 -16.25 11.50 9.86
C LEU A 19 -16.18 12.58 8.79
N GLY A 20 -15.49 12.27 7.68
CA GLY A 20 -15.46 13.12 6.50
C GLY A 20 -16.17 12.41 5.37
N GLU A 21 -17.12 13.09 4.74
CA GLU A 21 -17.92 12.50 3.70
C GLU A 21 -18.30 13.56 2.68
N SER A 22 -18.30 13.18 1.41
CA SER A 22 -18.74 14.06 0.34
C SER A 22 -19.48 13.24 -0.71
N PRO A 23 -20.59 13.73 -1.26
CA PRO A 23 -21.28 13.02 -2.33
C PRO A 23 -20.54 13.08 -3.67
N ASP A 24 -19.48 13.87 -3.77
CA ASP A 24 -18.72 14.03 -5.01
C ASP A 24 -17.25 13.66 -4.77
N HIS A 25 -16.37 14.61 -4.59
CA HIS A 25 -14.95 14.34 -4.45
C HIS A 25 -14.41 14.82 -3.10
N ILE A 26 -13.40 14.12 -2.62
CA ILE A 26 -12.58 14.57 -1.49
C ILE A 26 -11.13 14.64 -1.99
N ALA A 27 -10.50 15.81 -1.85
CA ALA A 27 -9.11 16.00 -2.24
C ALA A 27 -8.35 16.63 -1.08
N TRP A 28 -7.18 16.07 -0.77
CA TRP A 28 -6.28 16.59 0.24
C TRP A 28 -4.95 16.90 -0.41
N THR A 29 -4.52 18.14 -0.33
CA THR A 29 -3.27 18.59 -0.92
C THR A 29 -2.52 19.48 0.05
N THR A 30 -1.19 19.44 -0.04
CA THR A 30 -0.33 20.32 0.74
C THR A 30 0.98 20.50 -0.01
N PRO A 31 1.60 21.69 0.01
CA PRO A 31 2.94 21.85 -0.55
C PRO A 31 4.04 21.32 0.36
N ALA A 32 3.71 20.87 1.57
CA ALA A 32 4.67 20.35 2.53
C ALA A 32 4.44 18.86 2.74
N SER A 33 4.15 18.41 3.94
CA SER A 33 4.02 17.01 4.27
C SER A 33 2.63 16.67 4.74
N ALA A 34 2.15 15.47 4.42
CA ALA A 34 0.94 14.90 4.98
C ALA A 34 1.30 13.63 5.74
N VAL A 35 0.75 13.50 6.95
CA VAL A 35 1.04 12.38 7.84
C VAL A 35 -0.28 11.76 8.29
N ALA A 36 -0.37 10.43 8.19
CA ALA A 36 -1.47 9.67 8.77
C ALA A 36 -0.89 8.66 9.75
N TYR A 37 -1.39 8.67 10.97
CA TYR A 37 -0.99 7.73 12.02
C TYR A 37 -2.22 7.17 12.70
N ALA A 38 -2.26 5.85 12.88
CA ALA A 38 -3.31 5.18 13.60
C ALA A 38 -2.68 4.29 14.68
N GLY A 39 -3.16 4.41 15.91
CA GLY A 39 -2.64 3.61 17.02
C GLY A 39 -3.00 2.13 16.95
N GLN A 40 -4.00 1.78 16.14
CA GLN A 40 -4.38 0.38 15.94
C GLN A 40 -4.35 0.01 14.47
N ALA A 41 -5.33 0.42 13.70
CA ALA A 41 -5.42 0.02 12.30
C ALA A 41 -5.72 1.21 11.41
N LEU A 42 -5.10 1.22 10.24
CA LEU A 42 -5.44 2.12 9.15
C LEU A 42 -5.93 1.27 7.98
N GLN A 43 -7.14 1.55 7.48
CA GLN A 43 -7.74 0.78 6.40
C GLN A 43 -8.08 1.71 5.23
N LEU A 44 -7.67 1.31 4.04
CA LEU A 44 -7.99 1.99 2.80
C LEU A 44 -8.70 1.00 1.89
N THR A 45 -9.93 1.31 1.50
CA THR A 45 -10.74 0.45 0.63
C THR A 45 -11.25 1.28 -0.53
N VAL A 46 -11.05 0.78 -1.75
CA VAL A 46 -11.42 1.47 -2.97
C VAL A 46 -12.14 0.46 -3.87
N GLN A 47 -13.26 0.86 -4.47
CA GLN A 47 -14.02 -0.05 -5.32
C GLN A 47 -13.40 -0.22 -6.70
N GLN A 48 -12.70 0.78 -7.22
CA GLN A 48 -12.12 0.71 -8.55
C GLN A 48 -10.60 0.72 -8.50
N ASP A 49 -9.98 1.87 -8.47
CA ASP A 49 -8.53 1.96 -8.60
C ASP A 49 -7.90 2.66 -7.40
N ALA A 50 -6.86 2.06 -6.85
CA ALA A 50 -6.01 2.67 -5.85
C ALA A 50 -4.61 2.83 -6.43
N GLN A 51 -4.04 4.04 -6.35
CA GLN A 51 -2.74 4.34 -6.92
C GLN A 51 -1.85 5.01 -5.88
N LEU A 52 -0.62 4.52 -5.77
CA LEU A 52 0.42 5.10 -4.96
C LEU A 52 1.60 5.47 -5.86
N SER A 53 2.01 6.72 -5.82
CA SER A 53 3.10 7.21 -6.64
C SER A 53 3.99 8.11 -5.80
N ALA A 54 5.30 7.88 -5.84
CA ALA A 54 6.28 8.67 -5.12
C ALA A 54 7.34 9.16 -6.09
N GLY A 55 7.69 10.45 -6.00
CA GLY A 55 8.71 11.02 -6.87
C GLY A 55 10.11 10.53 -6.56
N GLN A 56 10.36 10.03 -5.35
CA GLN A 56 11.67 9.51 -4.97
C GLN A 56 11.58 8.10 -4.42
N THR A 57 11.05 7.92 -3.21
CA THR A 57 11.08 6.63 -2.54
C THR A 57 9.70 6.22 -2.08
N LEU A 58 9.33 5.00 -2.37
CA LEU A 58 8.15 4.34 -1.81
C LEU A 58 8.63 3.17 -0.96
N SER A 59 8.28 3.17 0.34
CA SER A 59 8.67 2.11 1.27
C SER A 59 7.45 1.53 1.96
N ALA A 60 7.43 0.20 2.09
CA ALA A 60 6.41 -0.50 2.83
C ALA A 60 7.10 -1.50 3.76
N VAL A 61 6.80 -1.42 5.06
CA VAL A 61 7.42 -2.26 6.09
C VAL A 61 6.33 -2.78 7.02
N SER A 62 6.39 -4.06 7.34
CA SER A 62 5.50 -4.65 8.34
C SER A 62 6.30 -5.47 9.35
N GLY A 63 5.79 -5.57 10.58
CA GLY A 63 6.43 -6.35 11.63
C GLY A 63 6.16 -7.84 11.55
N GLN A 64 5.15 -8.26 10.80
CA GLN A 64 4.79 -9.68 10.73
C GLN A 64 4.57 -10.17 9.31
N HIS A 65 3.55 -9.67 8.63
CA HIS A 65 3.09 -10.26 7.38
C HIS A 65 2.86 -9.19 6.34
N THR A 66 3.34 -9.41 5.13
CA THR A 66 3.03 -8.58 3.97
C THR A 66 2.49 -9.48 2.87
N ALA A 67 1.34 -9.12 2.30
CA ALA A 67 0.71 -9.89 1.23
C ALA A 67 0.32 -8.98 0.08
N LEU A 68 0.57 -9.46 -1.14
CA LEU A 68 0.11 -8.86 -2.38
C LEU A 68 -0.66 -9.92 -3.16
N PHE A 69 -1.88 -9.60 -3.59
CA PHE A 69 -2.73 -10.54 -4.29
C PHE A 69 -3.47 -9.84 -5.41
N ALA A 70 -3.39 -10.39 -6.61
CA ALA A 70 -4.18 -9.97 -7.76
C ALA A 70 -5.07 -11.13 -8.19
N GLN A 71 -6.38 -10.94 -8.18
CA GLN A 71 -7.31 -12.05 -8.42
C GLN A 71 -7.35 -12.46 -9.88
N ARG A 72 -7.25 -11.54 -10.83
CA ARG A 72 -7.44 -11.85 -12.25
C ARG A 72 -6.30 -11.43 -13.15
N GLY A 73 -5.59 -10.40 -12.80
CA GLY A 73 -4.50 -9.90 -13.61
C GLY A 73 -3.14 -10.28 -13.06
N PRO A 74 -2.07 -9.81 -13.67
CA PRO A 74 -0.72 -10.11 -13.20
C PRO A 74 -0.30 -9.23 -12.02
N ILE A 75 0.70 -9.71 -11.28
CA ILE A 75 1.52 -8.88 -10.40
C ILE A 75 2.85 -8.68 -11.10
N LYS A 76 3.27 -7.41 -11.26
CA LYS A 76 4.50 -7.04 -11.93
C LYS A 76 5.44 -6.34 -10.97
N LEU A 77 6.69 -6.80 -10.95
CA LEU A 77 7.78 -6.18 -10.22
C LEU A 77 8.87 -5.83 -11.24
N ILE A 78 9.12 -4.54 -11.44
CA ILE A 78 10.03 -4.07 -12.47
C ILE A 78 10.92 -2.99 -11.89
N ALA A 79 12.23 -3.15 -12.04
CA ALA A 79 13.20 -2.10 -11.79
C ALA A 79 13.80 -1.67 -13.14
N ALA A 80 13.60 -0.41 -13.52
CA ALA A 80 14.01 0.06 -14.84
C ALA A 80 15.50 0.18 -14.99
N ALA A 81 16.22 0.55 -13.95
CA ALA A 81 17.65 0.81 -14.02
C ALA A 81 18.48 0.08 -12.97
N GLY A 82 17.87 -0.27 -11.83
CA GLY A 82 18.55 -1.01 -10.78
C GLY A 82 18.14 -2.46 -10.73
N PRO A 83 18.58 -3.22 -9.73
CA PRO A 83 18.21 -4.60 -9.57
C PRO A 83 16.85 -4.76 -8.88
N VAL A 84 16.21 -5.91 -9.11
CA VAL A 84 15.15 -6.43 -8.23
C VAL A 84 15.77 -7.49 -7.35
N SER A 85 15.68 -7.31 -6.04
CA SER A 85 16.24 -8.24 -5.08
C SER A 85 15.12 -8.89 -4.26
N LEU A 86 15.11 -10.22 -4.23
CA LEU A 86 14.17 -11.03 -3.45
C LEU A 86 14.98 -11.91 -2.52
N GLN A 87 14.78 -11.78 -1.21
CA GLN A 87 15.57 -12.48 -0.21
C GLN A 87 14.70 -13.02 0.91
N ALA A 88 14.91 -14.26 1.29
CA ALA A 88 14.39 -14.85 2.50
C ALA A 88 15.56 -15.12 3.43
N HIS A 89 15.65 -14.40 4.57
CA HIS A 89 16.85 -14.43 5.39
C HIS A 89 17.02 -15.73 6.18
N THR A 90 15.94 -16.26 6.72
CA THR A 90 16.00 -17.49 7.53
C THR A 90 15.07 -18.58 7.02
N GLY A 91 14.16 -18.25 6.14
CA GLY A 91 13.23 -19.19 5.55
C GLY A 91 13.59 -19.52 4.12
N ALA A 92 12.68 -20.15 3.41
CA ALA A 92 12.84 -20.50 2.02
C ALA A 92 12.24 -19.41 1.11
N LEU A 93 12.84 -19.23 -0.04
CA LEU A 93 12.22 -18.48 -1.13
C LEU A 93 11.55 -19.50 -2.05
N GLU A 94 10.23 -19.42 -2.17
CA GLU A 94 9.44 -20.40 -2.90
C GLU A 94 8.84 -19.75 -4.14
N LEU A 95 8.99 -20.41 -5.28
CA LEU A 95 8.37 -20.03 -6.53
C LEU A 95 7.51 -21.21 -7.01
N LEU A 96 6.21 -20.98 -7.16
CA LEU A 96 5.29 -22.00 -7.58
C LEU A 96 4.40 -21.49 -8.72
N ALA A 97 4.34 -22.21 -9.81
CA ALA A 97 3.48 -21.89 -10.93
C ALA A 97 2.76 -23.17 -11.38
N ASP A 98 1.49 -23.05 -11.71
CA ASP A 98 0.71 -24.17 -12.23
C ASP A 98 1.23 -24.64 -13.60
N GLN A 99 1.56 -23.69 -14.47
CA GLN A 99 1.96 -24.03 -15.84
C GLN A 99 3.47 -24.00 -16.02
N ALA A 100 4.11 -22.85 -15.77
CA ALA A 100 5.55 -22.75 -16.03
C ALA A 100 6.18 -21.67 -15.17
N VAL A 101 7.44 -21.89 -14.81
CA VAL A 101 8.34 -20.85 -14.29
C VAL A 101 9.39 -20.60 -15.35
N THR A 102 9.46 -19.36 -15.83
CA THR A 102 10.43 -18.97 -16.85
C THR A 102 11.44 -18.02 -16.25
N VAL A 103 12.71 -18.35 -16.39
CA VAL A 103 13.83 -17.52 -15.91
C VAL A 103 14.73 -17.24 -17.12
N THR A 104 14.91 -15.96 -17.43
CA THR A 104 15.67 -15.55 -18.62
C THR A 104 16.64 -14.46 -18.27
N ALA A 105 17.90 -14.65 -18.65
CA ALA A 105 18.91 -13.59 -18.65
C ALA A 105 19.31 -13.33 -20.11
N THR A 106 19.10 -12.11 -20.58
CA THR A 106 19.29 -11.81 -22.01
C THR A 106 20.69 -11.34 -22.36
N ASP A 107 21.50 -10.98 -21.38
CA ASP A 107 22.82 -10.43 -21.66
C ASP A 107 23.94 -11.33 -21.13
N THR A 108 23.95 -11.65 -19.85
CA THR A 108 25.09 -12.35 -19.26
C THR A 108 24.78 -13.82 -18.93
N ARG A 109 24.17 -14.09 -17.76
CA ARG A 109 24.00 -15.49 -17.33
C ARG A 109 23.00 -15.61 -16.21
N ILE A 110 22.62 -16.85 -15.93
CA ILE A 110 21.84 -17.23 -14.76
C ILE A 110 22.77 -18.05 -13.86
N ASP A 111 22.91 -17.64 -12.60
CA ASP A 111 23.68 -18.37 -11.61
C ASP A 111 22.75 -19.01 -10.59
N VAL A 112 22.90 -20.30 -10.39
CA VAL A 112 22.23 -21.06 -9.34
C VAL A 112 23.31 -21.77 -8.55
N LEU A 113 23.45 -21.39 -7.28
CA LEU A 113 24.53 -21.89 -6.41
C LEU A 113 23.93 -22.57 -5.19
N ALA A 114 24.53 -23.65 -4.79
CA ALA A 114 24.12 -24.38 -3.58
C ALA A 114 25.09 -24.17 -2.43
#